data_8c8436ad3d1b0412e31d2d47415c8c78
#
_entry.id   8c8436ad3d1b0412e31d2d47415c8c78
#
_cell.length_a   1.000
_cell.length_b   1.000
_cell.length_c   1.000
_cell.angle_alpha   90.00
_cell.angle_beta   90.00
_cell.angle_gamma   90.00
#
_symmetry.space_group_name_H-M   'P 1'
#
loop_
_entity.id
_entity.type
_entity.pdbx_description
1 polymer ?
#
loop_
_entity_poly.entity_id
_entity_poly.type
_entity_poly.pdbx_seq_one_letter_code
_entity_poly.pdbx_strand_id
1 'polypeptide(L)'
;MKTNNQLKLAFLPKLWASLLYLLFVFTALFLYLSKYLDISFFTSRYADFYLHISNFSISLIIGLLGYFWLLVGAPFKAVTLLTLLLLIANLLSETVFGFMNTPDRIDLLFGIAGTLIAYFTLAMIKRHGLVKNQSF
;
A
#
# COMPACT_ATOMS: atom_id res chain seq x y z
N MET A 1 16.99 -35.53 -8.02
CA MET A 1 15.86 -34.76 -8.57
C MET A 1 15.93 -33.33 -8.06
N LYS A 2 16.33 -32.38 -8.90
CA LYS A 2 16.28 -30.95 -8.51
C LYS A 2 14.82 -30.52 -8.62
N THR A 3 14.13 -30.41 -7.49
CA THR A 3 12.83 -29.74 -7.44
C THR A 3 13.06 -28.27 -7.79
N ASN A 4 12.76 -27.91 -9.02
CA ASN A 4 12.79 -26.52 -9.49
C ASN A 4 11.62 -25.80 -8.80
N ASN A 5 11.83 -25.36 -7.56
CA ASN A 5 10.89 -24.52 -6.82
C ASN A 5 10.89 -23.09 -7.40
N GLN A 6 10.63 -22.98 -8.69
CA GLN A 6 10.36 -21.67 -9.29
C GLN A 6 8.97 -21.23 -8.83
N LEU A 7 8.91 -20.08 -8.22
CA LEU A 7 7.65 -19.43 -7.87
C LEU A 7 6.85 -19.23 -9.17
N LYS A 8 5.84 -20.07 -9.39
CA LYS A 8 5.01 -20.00 -10.60
C LYS A 8 3.96 -18.93 -10.41
N LEU A 9 3.99 -17.91 -11.24
CA LEU A 9 2.97 -16.86 -11.27
C LEU A 9 1.72 -17.40 -11.95
N ALA A 10 0.58 -17.39 -11.27
CA ALA A 10 -0.72 -17.76 -11.82
C ALA A 10 -1.27 -16.71 -12.78
N PHE A 11 -0.92 -15.45 -12.53
CA PHE A 11 -1.30 -14.32 -13.36
C PHE A 11 -0.10 -13.49 -13.76
N LEU A 12 -0.16 -12.94 -14.96
CA LEU A 12 0.79 -11.95 -15.48
C LEU A 12 0.12 -10.59 -15.51
N PRO A 13 0.77 -9.53 -15.05
CA PRO A 13 0.22 -8.19 -15.09
C PRO A 13 0.33 -7.62 -16.50
N LYS A 14 -0.69 -6.90 -16.93
CA LYS A 14 -0.61 -6.03 -18.11
C LYS A 14 0.37 -4.89 -17.81
N LEU A 15 0.99 -4.33 -18.84
CA LEU A 15 1.98 -3.27 -18.71
C LEU A 15 1.46 -2.08 -17.86
N TRP A 16 0.26 -1.60 -18.14
CA TRP A 16 -0.33 -0.49 -17.39
C TRP A 16 -0.53 -0.79 -15.90
N ALA A 17 -0.87 -2.05 -15.56
CA ALA A 17 -1.07 -2.47 -14.17
C ALA A 17 0.26 -2.47 -13.40
N SER A 18 1.35 -2.92 -14.03
CA SER A 18 2.69 -2.84 -13.46
C SER A 18 3.16 -1.39 -13.29
N LEU A 19 2.93 -0.55 -14.30
CA LEU A 19 3.30 0.87 -14.25
C LEU A 19 2.51 1.60 -13.15
N LEU A 20 1.21 1.34 -13.04
CA LEU A 20 0.37 1.92 -11.99
C LEU A 20 0.84 1.49 -10.59
N TYR A 21 1.13 0.20 -10.40
CA TYR A 21 1.70 -0.32 -9.16
C TYR A 21 3.00 0.40 -8.79
N LEU A 22 3.95 0.47 -9.72
CA LEU A 22 5.23 1.14 -9.51
C LEU A 22 5.05 2.63 -9.23
N LEU A 23 4.13 3.30 -9.93
CA LEU A 23 3.81 4.70 -9.70
C LEU A 23 3.41 4.95 -8.24
N PHE A 24 2.50 4.15 -7.69
CA PHE A 24 2.08 4.31 -6.30
C PHE A 24 3.18 3.94 -5.31
N VAL A 25 3.98 2.90 -5.57
CA VAL A 25 5.12 2.55 -4.72
C VAL A 25 6.14 3.69 -4.68
N PHE A 26 6.54 4.21 -5.85
CA PHE A 26 7.49 5.33 -5.92
C PHE A 26 6.93 6.61 -5.32
N THR A 27 5.64 6.89 -5.53
CA THR A 27 4.99 8.05 -4.89
C THR A 27 5.02 7.94 -3.38
N ALA A 28 4.67 6.77 -2.82
CA ALA A 28 4.69 6.56 -1.39
C ALA A 28 6.11 6.68 -0.80
N LEU A 29 7.11 6.12 -1.47
CA LEU A 29 8.51 6.24 -1.08
C LEU A 29 8.99 7.70 -1.15
N PHE A 30 8.69 8.39 -2.23
CA PHE A 30 9.04 9.81 -2.40
C PHE A 30 8.41 10.68 -1.31
N LEU A 31 7.12 10.51 -1.03
CA LEU A 31 6.44 11.25 0.02
C LEU A 31 7.03 10.95 1.41
N TYR A 32 7.34 9.69 1.70
CA TYR A 32 7.99 9.31 2.94
C TYR A 32 9.38 9.93 3.10
N LEU A 33 10.18 9.91 2.03
CA LEU A 33 11.54 10.44 2.03
C LEU A 33 11.59 11.97 1.95
N SER A 34 10.53 12.61 1.45
CA SER A 34 10.48 14.07 1.25
C SER A 34 10.70 14.86 2.54
N LYS A 35 10.31 14.28 3.69
CA LYS A 35 10.56 14.90 5.00
C LYS A 35 12.04 15.03 5.36
N TYR A 36 12.89 14.15 4.83
CA TYR A 36 14.35 14.19 5.04
C TYR A 36 15.07 15.07 4.02
N LEU A 37 14.40 15.40 2.92
CA LEU A 37 14.92 16.26 1.86
C LEU A 37 14.56 17.74 2.06
N ASP A 38 13.82 18.06 3.12
CA ASP A 38 13.35 19.41 3.49
C ASP A 38 12.69 20.16 2.33
N ILE A 39 11.79 19.46 1.62
CA ILE A 39 11.08 20.02 0.47
C ILE A 39 10.00 20.98 0.96
N SER A 40 10.26 22.28 0.86
CA SER A 40 9.36 23.34 1.32
C SER A 40 8.02 23.43 0.57
N PHE A 41 7.93 22.84 -0.62
CA PHE A 41 6.69 22.82 -1.42
C PHE A 41 5.50 22.25 -0.64
N PHE A 42 5.68 21.14 0.07
CA PHE A 42 4.59 20.50 0.81
C PHE A 42 4.20 21.30 2.05
N THR A 43 5.17 21.78 2.82
CA THR A 43 4.94 22.56 4.04
C THR A 43 4.37 23.93 3.75
N SER A 44 4.64 24.51 2.58
CA SER A 44 4.02 25.77 2.14
C SER A 44 2.52 25.64 1.86
N ARG A 45 2.04 24.43 1.57
CA ARG A 45 0.62 24.12 1.32
C ARG A 45 -0.10 23.63 2.57
N TYR A 46 0.59 22.85 3.38
CA TYR A 46 0.09 22.33 4.65
C TYR A 46 1.26 22.20 5.64
N ALA A 47 1.27 23.07 6.65
CA ALA A 47 2.41 23.21 7.58
C ALA A 47 2.76 21.88 8.29
N ASP A 48 1.75 21.09 8.66
CA ASP A 48 1.91 19.83 9.39
C ASP A 48 2.05 18.60 8.48
N PHE A 49 2.28 18.81 7.17
CA PHE A 49 2.35 17.73 6.18
C PHE A 49 3.29 16.59 6.61
N TYR A 50 4.50 16.93 7.05
CA TYR A 50 5.51 15.95 7.42
C TYR A 50 5.24 15.22 8.74
N LEU A 51 4.32 15.71 9.56
CA LEU A 51 3.89 15.00 10.75
C LEU A 51 3.04 13.77 10.40
N HIS A 52 2.23 13.87 9.34
CA HIS A 52 1.19 12.88 9.02
C HIS A 52 1.52 11.98 7.82
N ILE A 53 2.39 12.42 6.91
CA ILE A 53 2.63 11.73 5.64
C ILE A 53 3.20 10.33 5.79
N SER A 54 3.91 10.06 6.89
CA SER A 54 4.49 8.74 7.17
C SER A 54 3.41 7.67 7.30
N ASN A 55 2.31 7.95 7.98
CA ASN A 55 1.20 7.02 8.17
C ASN A 55 0.51 6.68 6.84
N PHE A 56 0.32 7.70 5.98
CA PHE A 56 -0.17 7.49 4.62
C PHE A 56 0.76 6.58 3.80
N SER A 57 2.04 6.93 3.75
CA SER A 57 3.02 6.23 2.91
C SER A 57 3.23 4.78 3.35
N ILE A 58 3.37 4.53 4.65
CA ILE A 58 3.55 3.18 5.20
C ILE A 58 2.30 2.33 4.93
N SER A 59 1.11 2.85 5.20
CA SER A 59 -0.14 2.14 4.96
C SER A 59 -0.35 1.83 3.47
N LEU A 60 0.00 2.76 2.59
CA LEU A 60 -0.06 2.56 1.14
C LEU A 60 0.89 1.44 0.69
N ILE A 61 2.17 1.48 1.13
CA ILE A 61 3.18 0.48 0.74
C ILE A 61 2.78 -0.91 1.24
N ILE A 62 2.40 -1.04 2.52
CA ILE A 62 2.01 -2.34 3.08
C ILE A 62 0.76 -2.88 2.36
N GLY A 63 -0.24 -2.03 2.12
CA GLY A 63 -1.43 -2.44 1.37
C GLY A 63 -1.11 -2.94 -0.03
N LEU A 64 -0.16 -2.28 -0.73
CA LEU A 64 0.27 -2.67 -2.07
C LEU A 64 1.03 -4.01 -2.11
N LEU A 65 1.52 -4.56 -0.99
CA LEU A 65 2.10 -5.91 -0.95
C LEU A 65 1.11 -6.98 -1.41
N GLY A 66 -0.18 -6.75 -1.28
CA GLY A 66 -1.22 -7.62 -1.83
C GLY A 66 -1.14 -7.85 -3.34
N TYR A 67 -0.40 -7.02 -4.08
CA TYR A 67 -0.13 -7.20 -5.50
C TYR A 67 0.54 -8.56 -5.80
N PHE A 68 1.55 -8.90 -5.01
CA PHE A 68 2.26 -10.19 -5.17
C PHE A 68 1.35 -11.39 -4.91
N TRP A 69 0.42 -11.27 -3.95
CA TRP A 69 -0.58 -12.32 -3.71
C TRP A 69 -1.50 -12.52 -4.90
N LEU A 70 -1.87 -11.42 -5.58
CA LEU A 70 -2.67 -11.52 -6.80
C LEU A 70 -1.93 -12.24 -7.92
N LEU A 71 -0.62 -11.99 -8.08
CA LEU A 71 0.20 -12.63 -9.12
C LEU A 71 0.34 -14.13 -8.89
N VAL A 72 0.47 -14.59 -7.65
CA VAL A 72 0.54 -16.03 -7.32
C VAL A 72 -0.83 -16.73 -7.29
N GLY A 73 -1.91 -15.99 -7.55
CA GLY A 73 -3.25 -16.57 -7.64
C GLY A 73 -4.03 -16.61 -6.33
N ALA A 74 -3.57 -15.92 -5.30
CA ALA A 74 -4.35 -15.80 -4.05
C ALA A 74 -5.73 -15.17 -4.31
N PRO A 75 -6.77 -15.60 -3.59
CA PRO A 75 -8.09 -15.01 -3.72
C PRO A 75 -8.09 -13.56 -3.25
N PHE A 76 -8.89 -12.69 -3.88
CA PHE A 76 -8.96 -11.26 -3.52
C PHE A 76 -9.38 -11.05 -2.06
N LYS A 77 -10.03 -12.03 -1.45
CA LYS A 77 -10.36 -12.04 0.00
C LYS A 77 -9.11 -11.86 0.88
N ALA A 78 -7.95 -12.36 0.45
CA ALA A 78 -6.68 -12.17 1.17
C ALA A 78 -6.27 -10.69 1.20
N VAL A 79 -6.41 -9.99 0.06
CA VAL A 79 -6.18 -8.54 -0.02
C VAL A 79 -7.18 -7.78 0.85
N THR A 80 -8.45 -8.17 0.83
CA THR A 80 -9.47 -7.57 1.69
C THR A 80 -9.13 -7.77 3.18
N LEU A 81 -8.68 -8.96 3.56
CA LEU A 81 -8.25 -9.22 4.94
C LEU A 81 -7.04 -8.36 5.34
N LEU A 82 -6.03 -8.24 4.46
CA LEU A 82 -4.89 -7.34 4.71
C LEU A 82 -5.36 -5.90 4.91
N THR A 83 -6.28 -5.43 4.08
CA THR A 83 -6.86 -4.09 4.19
C THR A 83 -7.55 -3.88 5.53
N LEU A 84 -8.38 -4.83 5.96
CA LEU A 84 -9.06 -4.77 7.26
C LEU A 84 -8.06 -4.75 8.42
N LEU A 85 -7.03 -5.59 8.36
CA LEU A 85 -5.97 -5.61 9.38
C LEU A 85 -5.22 -4.27 9.44
N LEU A 86 -4.94 -3.65 8.29
CA LEU A 86 -4.30 -2.33 8.25
C LEU A 86 -5.21 -1.23 8.81
N LEU A 87 -6.51 -1.26 8.50
CA LEU A 87 -7.47 -0.30 9.07
C LEU A 87 -7.54 -0.44 10.60
N ILE A 88 -7.59 -1.68 11.11
CA ILE A 88 -7.57 -1.96 12.54
C ILE A 88 -6.24 -1.49 13.15
N ALA A 89 -5.10 -1.78 12.52
CA ALA A 89 -3.79 -1.35 13.01
C ALA A 89 -3.67 0.18 13.09
N ASN A 90 -4.14 0.91 12.05
CA ASN A 90 -4.18 2.37 12.07
C ASN A 90 -5.07 2.90 13.22
N LEU A 91 -6.23 2.27 13.44
CA LEU A 91 -7.13 2.66 14.53
C LEU A 91 -6.49 2.39 15.90
N LEU A 92 -5.89 1.23 16.08
CA LEU A 92 -5.25 0.85 17.35
C LEU A 92 -4.03 1.71 17.66
N SER A 93 -3.21 2.05 16.66
CA SER A 93 -2.03 2.91 16.87
C SER A 93 -2.41 4.28 17.44
N GLU A 94 -3.55 4.82 17.02
CA GLU A 94 -3.99 6.15 17.44
C GLU A 94 -4.90 6.15 18.69
N THR A 95 -5.46 5.01 19.06
CA THR A 95 -6.39 4.93 20.21
C THR A 95 -5.80 4.21 21.42
N VAL A 96 -5.14 3.06 21.22
CA VAL A 96 -4.65 2.20 22.31
C VAL A 96 -3.21 2.53 22.65
N PHE A 97 -2.36 2.84 21.67
CA PHE A 97 -0.96 3.20 21.89
C PHE A 97 -0.74 4.70 22.17
N GLY A 98 -1.81 5.41 22.53
CA GLY A 98 -1.75 6.82 22.94
C GLY A 98 -0.84 7.11 24.15
N PHE A 99 -0.41 6.08 24.90
CA PHE A 99 0.62 6.21 25.95
C PHE A 99 2.04 6.34 25.35
N MET A 100 2.26 5.94 24.10
CA MET A 100 3.54 6.05 23.39
C MET A 100 3.58 7.25 22.44
N ASN A 101 2.41 7.74 22.03
CA ASN A 101 2.27 8.87 21.11
C ASN A 101 0.99 9.64 21.42
N THR A 102 0.98 10.97 21.24
CA THR A 102 -0.25 11.75 21.37
C THR A 102 -1.26 11.30 20.32
N PRO A 103 -2.50 10.91 20.70
CA PRO A 103 -3.53 10.49 19.76
C PRO A 103 -3.79 11.60 18.74
N ASP A 104 -3.56 11.32 17.47
CA ASP A 104 -3.81 12.27 16.38
C ASP A 104 -4.80 11.68 15.37
N ARG A 105 -6.01 12.26 15.33
CA ARG A 105 -7.05 11.87 14.39
C ARG A 105 -6.64 12.11 12.93
N ILE A 106 -5.75 13.05 12.68
CA ILE A 106 -5.26 13.35 11.33
C ILE A 106 -4.35 12.21 10.85
N ASP A 107 -3.47 11.71 11.72
CA ASP A 107 -2.63 10.53 11.42
C ASP A 107 -3.47 9.32 11.05
N LEU A 108 -4.56 9.08 11.80
CA LEU A 108 -5.51 8.03 11.48
C LEU A 108 -6.12 8.20 10.09
N LEU A 109 -6.56 9.41 9.74
CA LEU A 109 -7.13 9.69 8.42
C LEU A 109 -6.13 9.47 7.29
N PHE A 110 -4.88 9.88 7.47
CA PHE A 110 -3.80 9.64 6.51
C PHE A 110 -3.52 8.14 6.33
N GLY A 111 -3.47 7.37 7.41
CA GLY A 111 -3.31 5.91 7.36
C GLY A 111 -4.47 5.21 6.65
N ILE A 112 -5.70 5.60 6.95
CA ILE A 112 -6.91 5.08 6.27
C ILE A 112 -6.87 5.42 4.78
N ALA A 113 -6.53 6.65 4.41
CA ALA A 113 -6.45 7.07 3.01
C ALA A 113 -5.42 6.24 2.23
N GLY A 114 -4.20 6.04 2.77
CA GLY A 114 -3.18 5.18 2.15
C GLY A 114 -3.67 3.74 1.96
N THR A 115 -4.30 3.17 2.99
CA THR A 115 -4.86 1.81 2.95
C THR A 115 -5.94 1.66 1.89
N LEU A 116 -6.88 2.60 1.79
CA LEU A 116 -7.98 2.55 0.82
C LEU A 116 -7.47 2.75 -0.62
N ILE A 117 -6.51 3.64 -0.84
CA ILE A 117 -5.90 3.82 -2.17
C ILE A 117 -5.24 2.51 -2.61
N ALA A 118 -4.48 1.82 -1.74
CA ALA A 118 -3.92 0.51 -2.04
C ALA A 118 -5.00 -0.50 -2.42
N TYR A 119 -6.06 -0.59 -1.62
CA TYR A 119 -7.17 -1.53 -1.86
C TYR A 119 -7.84 -1.31 -3.21
N PHE A 120 -8.25 -0.08 -3.52
CA PHE A 120 -8.92 0.22 -4.78
C PHE A 120 -8.00 0.04 -5.99
N THR A 121 -6.70 0.38 -5.84
CA THR A 121 -5.69 0.10 -6.87
C THR A 121 -5.60 -1.39 -7.16
N LEU A 122 -5.49 -2.23 -6.13
CA LEU A 122 -5.42 -3.68 -6.29
C LEU A 122 -6.73 -4.28 -6.81
N ALA A 123 -7.88 -3.75 -6.41
CA ALA A 123 -9.18 -4.16 -6.95
C ALA A 123 -9.27 -3.89 -8.46
N MET A 124 -8.82 -2.72 -8.90
CA MET A 124 -8.78 -2.36 -10.32
C MET A 124 -7.79 -3.25 -11.10
N ILE A 125 -6.59 -3.49 -10.56
CA ILE A 125 -5.60 -4.38 -11.16
C ILE A 125 -6.17 -5.81 -11.25
N LYS A 126 -6.78 -6.33 -10.19
CA LYS A 126 -7.40 -7.66 -10.21
C LYS A 126 -8.46 -7.79 -11.29
N ARG A 127 -9.29 -6.76 -11.45
CA ARG A 127 -10.42 -6.81 -12.38
C ARG A 127 -9.99 -6.64 -13.84
N HIS A 128 -9.01 -5.80 -14.13
CA HIS A 128 -8.70 -5.37 -15.50
C HIS A 128 -7.24 -5.53 -15.90
N GLY A 129 -6.33 -5.68 -14.94
CA GLY A 129 -4.88 -5.61 -15.14
C GLY A 129 -4.15 -6.95 -15.17
N LEU A 130 -4.84 -8.07 -14.92
CA LEU A 130 -4.23 -9.39 -14.88
C LEU A 130 -4.71 -10.28 -16.03
N VAL A 131 -3.79 -11.10 -16.55
CA VAL A 131 -4.07 -12.18 -17.52
C VAL A 131 -3.62 -13.50 -16.94
N LYS A 132 -4.37 -14.59 -17.20
CA LYS A 132 -3.93 -15.92 -16.79
C LYS A 132 -2.62 -16.29 -17.48
N ASN A 133 -1.69 -16.82 -16.70
CA ASN A 133 -0.46 -17.36 -17.26
C ASN A 133 -0.77 -18.72 -17.91
N GLN A 134 -0.56 -18.83 -19.22
CA GLN A 134 -0.85 -20.07 -19.99
C GLN A 134 0.12 -21.20 -19.68
N SER A 135 1.24 -20.92 -19.02
CA SER A 135 2.23 -21.93 -18.61
C SER A 135 1.97 -22.51 -17.21
N PHE A 136 0.79 -22.25 -16.66
CA PHE A 136 0.39 -22.69 -15.32
C PHE A 136 -0.56 -23.88 -15.37
#